data_08c1b1b814d6da6cff260ca4bee1d3b0
#
_entry.id   08c1b1b814d6da6cff260ca4bee1d3b0
#
_cell.length_a   1.000
_cell.length_b   1.000
_cell.length_c   1.000
_cell.angle_alpha   90.00
_cell.angle_beta   90.00
_cell.angle_gamma   90.00
#
_symmetry.space_group_name_H-M   'P 1'
#
loop_
_entity.id
_entity.type
_entity.pdbx_description
1 polymer ?
#
loop_
_entity_poly.entity_id
_entity_poly.type
_entity_poly.pdbx_seq_one_letter_code
_entity_poly.pdbx_strand_id
1 'polypeptide(L)'
;MESTILKWVNIAQEDLHCFENPQQTFEIVKGMIPYLHIEEIDDKAVVAYAIYPDFRGRKALSEVFMYAKPEYRSGLIFRDIVRRMETAAEKNACKIINISSNIGYKDDRILRLLSLMGYKTDTVSKEL
;
A
#
# COMPACT_ATOMS: atom_id res chain seq x y z
N MET A 1 11.51 -1.82 14.11
CA MET A 1 10.21 -1.33 13.59
C MET A 1 10.40 -0.23 12.59
N GLU A 2 11.06 0.85 12.99
CA GLU A 2 11.38 1.93 12.08
C GLU A 2 12.18 1.44 10.87
N SER A 3 13.14 0.57 11.08
CA SER A 3 13.97 0.03 10.03
C SER A 3 13.23 -0.83 9.02
N THR A 4 12.12 -1.46 9.39
CA THR A 4 11.38 -2.34 8.48
C THR A 4 10.82 -1.58 7.30
N ILE A 5 10.05 -0.52 7.56
CA ILE A 5 9.44 0.24 6.47
C ILE A 5 10.51 0.96 5.64
N LEU A 6 11.53 1.52 6.28
CA LEU A 6 12.60 2.20 5.56
C LEU A 6 13.41 1.24 4.69
N LYS A 7 13.63 0.03 5.17
CA LYS A 7 14.26 -1.02 4.37
C LYS A 7 13.50 -1.27 3.07
N TRP A 8 12.18 -1.45 3.16
CA TRP A 8 11.35 -1.72 2.00
C TRP A 8 11.22 -0.52 1.06
N VAL A 9 11.14 0.68 1.60
CA VAL A 9 11.12 1.90 0.79
C VAL A 9 12.41 2.02 -0.01
N ASN A 10 13.55 1.71 0.61
CA ASN A 10 14.83 1.73 -0.07
C ASN A 10 14.91 0.67 -1.17
N ILE A 11 14.44 -0.54 -0.89
CA ILE A 11 14.40 -1.63 -1.88
C ILE A 11 13.54 -1.22 -3.08
N ALA A 12 12.37 -0.63 -2.84
CA ALA A 12 11.49 -0.17 -3.89
C ALA A 12 12.14 0.92 -4.73
N GLN A 13 12.83 1.87 -4.11
CA GLN A 13 13.53 2.93 -4.83
C GLN A 13 14.63 2.37 -5.72
N GLU A 14 15.41 1.42 -5.23
CA GLU A 14 16.47 0.80 -6.00
C GLU A 14 15.94 0.02 -7.21
N ASP A 15 14.79 -0.61 -7.06
CA ASP A 15 14.17 -1.39 -8.14
C ASP A 15 13.46 -0.48 -9.15
N LEU A 16 12.64 0.44 -8.67
CA LEU A 16 11.70 1.17 -9.52
C LEU A 16 12.12 2.59 -9.85
N HIS A 17 13.03 3.18 -9.07
CA HIS A 17 13.43 4.58 -9.19
C HIS A 17 12.21 5.52 -9.28
N CYS A 18 11.17 5.22 -8.49
CA CYS A 18 9.86 5.87 -8.63
C CYS A 18 9.69 7.14 -7.80
N PHE A 19 10.64 7.46 -6.91
CA PHE A 19 10.53 8.65 -6.06
C PHE A 19 11.29 9.80 -6.70
N GLU A 20 10.59 10.92 -6.94
CA GLU A 20 11.21 12.13 -7.47
C GLU A 20 12.31 12.66 -6.56
N ASN A 21 12.06 12.61 -5.24
CA ASN A 21 13.01 13.04 -4.23
C ASN A 21 13.06 11.98 -3.14
N PRO A 22 13.96 10.97 -3.27
CA PRO A 22 14.02 9.87 -2.30
C PRO A 22 14.24 10.33 -0.86
N GLN A 23 15.08 11.34 -0.64
CA GLN A 23 15.34 11.85 0.70
C GLN A 23 14.07 12.41 1.34
N GLN A 24 13.29 13.16 0.58
CA GLN A 24 12.03 13.72 1.06
C GLN A 24 11.04 12.59 1.35
N THR A 25 10.99 11.57 0.51
CA THR A 25 10.13 10.40 0.75
C THR A 25 10.50 9.72 2.06
N PHE A 26 11.78 9.51 2.33
CA PHE A 26 12.22 8.92 3.60
C PHE A 26 11.79 9.77 4.79
N GLU A 27 11.89 11.09 4.70
CA GLU A 27 11.47 11.98 5.79
C GLU A 27 9.96 11.93 6.01
N ILE A 28 9.18 11.89 4.94
CA ILE A 28 7.72 11.75 5.03
C ILE A 28 7.36 10.43 5.71
N VAL A 29 7.98 9.33 5.29
CA VAL A 29 7.71 8.01 5.87
C VAL A 29 8.08 7.98 7.34
N LYS A 30 9.21 8.56 7.73
CA LYS A 30 9.60 8.65 9.13
C LYS A 30 8.53 9.34 9.99
N GLY A 31 7.95 10.41 9.47
CA GLY A 31 6.88 11.12 10.17
C GLY A 31 5.60 10.31 10.31
N MET A 32 5.38 9.35 9.43
CA MET A 32 4.18 8.51 9.42
C MET A 32 4.32 7.26 10.30
N ILE A 33 5.53 6.84 10.62
CA ILE A 33 5.79 5.57 11.31
C ILE A 33 4.90 5.34 12.54
N PRO A 34 4.66 6.32 13.43
CA PRO A 34 3.81 6.09 14.59
C PRO A 34 2.37 5.69 14.26
N TYR A 35 1.92 5.98 13.05
CA TYR A 35 0.54 5.75 12.60
C TYR A 35 0.41 4.59 11.64
N LEU A 36 1.54 3.98 11.24
CA LEU A 36 1.54 2.92 10.24
C LEU A 36 1.44 1.54 10.87
N HIS A 37 0.63 0.70 10.23
CA HIS A 37 0.63 -0.75 10.43
C HIS A 37 1.41 -1.35 9.27
N ILE A 38 2.38 -2.22 9.57
CA ILE A 38 3.28 -2.78 8.57
C ILE A 38 3.22 -4.29 8.65
N GLU A 39 2.97 -4.93 7.52
CA GLU A 39 2.97 -6.39 7.43
C GLU A 39 3.91 -6.83 6.31
N GLU A 40 4.85 -7.69 6.66
CA GLU A 40 5.73 -8.33 5.68
C GLU A 40 5.16 -9.69 5.30
N ILE A 41 5.27 -10.04 4.02
CA ILE A 41 4.97 -11.38 3.53
C ILE A 41 6.31 -12.04 3.25
N ASP A 42 6.83 -12.72 4.27
CA ASP A 42 8.18 -13.27 4.26
C ASP A 42 9.18 -12.17 3.84
N ASP A 43 10.18 -12.53 3.03
CA ASP A 43 11.09 -11.53 2.46
C ASP A 43 10.70 -11.22 1.01
N LYS A 44 9.41 -11.31 0.69
CA LYS A 44 8.89 -11.21 -0.69
C LYS A 44 8.16 -9.92 -0.95
N ALA A 45 7.38 -9.44 0.02
CA ALA A 45 6.49 -8.30 -0.18
C ALA A 45 6.19 -7.62 1.15
N VAL A 46 5.63 -6.42 1.07
CA VAL A 46 5.24 -5.62 2.23
C VAL A 46 4.00 -4.82 1.90
N VAL A 47 3.19 -4.57 2.92
CA VAL A 47 2.13 -3.57 2.85
C VAL A 47 2.16 -2.72 4.12
N ALA A 48 1.97 -1.42 3.95
CA ALA A 48 1.81 -0.47 5.05
C ALA A 48 0.50 0.27 4.87
N TYR A 49 -0.26 0.39 5.94
CA TYR A 49 -1.56 1.05 5.90
C TYR A 49 -1.80 1.82 7.20
N ALA A 50 -2.74 2.77 7.14
CA ALA A 50 -3.17 3.54 8.29
C ALA A 50 -4.67 3.40 8.47
N ILE A 51 -5.14 3.50 9.71
CA ILE A 51 -6.57 3.41 10.04
C ILE A 51 -6.99 4.73 10.66
N TYR A 52 -7.91 5.43 10.00
CA TYR A 52 -8.41 6.72 10.47
C TYR A 52 -9.77 7.01 9.82
N PRO A 53 -10.56 7.93 10.38
CA PRO A 53 -11.84 8.29 9.77
C PRO A 53 -11.66 9.03 8.44
N ASP A 54 -12.53 8.73 7.47
CA ASP A 54 -12.60 9.52 6.25
C ASP A 54 -13.45 10.78 6.44
N PHE A 55 -13.63 11.56 5.37
CA PHE A 55 -14.43 12.79 5.43
C PHE A 55 -15.89 12.56 5.79
N ARG A 56 -16.39 11.37 5.55
CA ARG A 56 -17.79 11.03 5.90
C ARG A 56 -17.92 10.50 7.31
N GLY A 57 -16.82 10.50 8.07
CA GLY A 57 -16.80 9.97 9.43
C GLY A 57 -16.79 8.45 9.50
N ARG A 58 -16.55 7.76 8.37
CA ARG A 58 -16.44 6.31 8.35
C ARG A 58 -15.01 5.91 8.72
N LYS A 59 -14.87 4.89 9.56
CA LYS A 59 -13.56 4.36 9.85
C LYS A 59 -13.01 3.67 8.61
N ALA A 60 -11.84 4.09 8.16
CA ALA A 60 -11.24 3.65 6.92
C ALA A 60 -9.87 3.04 7.15
N LEU A 61 -9.55 1.99 6.40
CA LEU A 61 -8.18 1.50 6.27
C LEU A 61 -7.66 1.98 4.92
N SER A 62 -6.57 2.72 4.94
CA SER A 62 -5.99 3.29 3.73
C SER A 62 -4.58 2.78 3.51
N GLU A 63 -4.35 2.17 2.37
CA GLU A 63 -3.03 1.70 1.97
C GLU A 63 -2.14 2.91 1.70
N VAL A 64 -0.94 2.88 2.27
CA VAL A 64 0.06 3.94 2.12
C VAL A 64 1.17 3.49 1.18
N PHE A 65 1.57 2.23 1.29
CA PHE A 65 2.68 1.70 0.52
C PHE A 65 2.52 0.20 0.40
N MET A 66 2.72 -0.33 -0.81
CA MET A 66 2.84 -1.77 -1.01
C MET A 66 3.92 -2.02 -2.05
N TYR A 67 4.63 -3.12 -1.87
CA TYR A 67 5.70 -3.48 -2.77
C TYR A 67 5.93 -4.98 -2.74
N ALA A 68 6.20 -5.57 -3.89
CA ALA A 68 6.66 -6.95 -4.00
C ALA A 68 7.94 -6.96 -4.83
N LYS A 69 8.91 -7.77 -4.41
CA LYS A 69 10.16 -7.93 -5.17
C LYS A 69 9.83 -8.48 -6.56
N PRO A 70 10.60 -8.09 -7.60
CA PRO A 70 10.28 -8.48 -8.99
C PRO A 70 10.09 -9.99 -9.18
N GLU A 71 10.93 -10.80 -8.55
CA GLU A 71 10.88 -12.26 -8.70
C GLU A 71 9.63 -12.89 -8.08
N TYR A 72 8.94 -12.16 -7.20
CA TYR A 72 7.72 -12.64 -6.55
C TYR A 72 6.48 -11.86 -6.96
N ARG A 73 6.64 -10.88 -7.85
CA ARG A 73 5.54 -10.00 -8.27
C ARG A 73 4.54 -10.76 -9.14
N SER A 74 3.43 -11.14 -8.55
CA SER A 74 2.40 -11.95 -9.20
C SER A 74 1.02 -11.59 -8.67
N GLY A 75 -0.03 -12.07 -9.36
CA GLY A 75 -1.40 -11.91 -8.89
C GLY A 75 -1.64 -12.56 -7.53
N LEU A 76 -0.97 -13.67 -7.24
CA LEU A 76 -1.13 -14.37 -5.95
C LEU A 76 -0.58 -13.54 -4.80
N ILE A 77 0.60 -12.96 -4.96
CA ILE A 77 1.20 -12.10 -3.93
C ILE A 77 0.32 -10.84 -3.74
N PHE A 78 -0.15 -10.26 -4.83
CA PHE A 78 -1.01 -9.08 -4.74
C PHE A 78 -2.32 -9.39 -4.00
N ARG A 79 -2.94 -10.52 -4.31
CA ARG A 79 -4.15 -10.96 -3.59
C ARG A 79 -3.88 -11.17 -2.11
N ASP A 80 -2.73 -11.73 -1.76
CA ASP A 80 -2.34 -11.93 -0.36
C ASP A 80 -2.23 -10.57 0.35
N ILE A 81 -1.58 -9.59 -0.29
CA ILE A 81 -1.48 -8.23 0.26
C ILE A 81 -2.87 -7.66 0.53
N VAL A 82 -3.78 -7.73 -0.46
CA VAL A 82 -5.13 -7.18 -0.31
C VAL A 82 -5.91 -7.90 0.77
N ARG A 83 -5.81 -9.21 0.85
CA ARG A 83 -6.51 -9.99 1.87
C ARG A 83 -6.02 -9.68 3.28
N ARG A 84 -4.75 -9.39 3.44
CA ARG A 84 -4.21 -8.95 4.74
C ARG A 84 -4.83 -7.62 5.17
N MET A 85 -4.99 -6.70 4.23
CA MET A 85 -5.67 -5.44 4.52
C MET A 85 -7.16 -5.67 4.85
N GLU A 86 -7.82 -6.55 4.12
CA GLU A 86 -9.23 -6.89 4.39
C GLU A 86 -9.39 -7.51 5.78
N THR A 87 -8.51 -8.41 6.16
CA THR A 87 -8.53 -9.01 7.49
C THR A 87 -8.33 -7.96 8.58
N ALA A 88 -7.37 -7.05 8.38
CA ALA A 88 -7.13 -5.97 9.33
C ALA A 88 -8.32 -5.01 9.43
N ALA A 89 -8.94 -4.69 8.29
CA ALA A 89 -10.11 -3.82 8.25
C ALA A 89 -11.29 -4.45 9.01
N GLU A 90 -11.52 -5.73 8.82
CA GLU A 90 -12.58 -6.46 9.53
C GLU A 90 -12.31 -6.48 11.04
N LYS A 91 -11.09 -6.79 11.44
CA LYS A 91 -10.68 -6.80 12.86
C LYS A 91 -10.90 -5.45 13.53
N ASN A 92 -10.71 -4.36 12.80
CA ASN A 92 -10.80 -3.01 13.32
C ASN A 92 -12.16 -2.35 13.05
N ALA A 93 -13.13 -3.11 12.56
CA ALA A 93 -14.48 -2.63 12.25
C ALA A 93 -14.46 -1.44 11.26
N CYS A 94 -13.53 -1.46 10.31
CA CYS A 94 -13.50 -0.46 9.26
C CYS A 94 -14.65 -0.64 8.29
N LYS A 95 -15.16 0.47 7.78
CA LYS A 95 -16.27 0.47 6.83
C LYS A 95 -15.82 0.58 5.39
N ILE A 96 -14.58 0.98 5.16
CA ILE A 96 -14.06 1.18 3.81
C ILE A 96 -12.56 0.89 3.78
N ILE A 97 -12.09 0.40 2.64
CA ILE A 97 -10.67 0.19 2.36
C ILE A 97 -10.33 1.01 1.12
N ASN A 98 -9.28 1.83 1.23
CA ASN A 98 -8.77 2.62 0.12
C ASN A 98 -7.41 2.07 -0.29
N ILE A 99 -7.28 1.74 -1.57
CA ILE A 99 -6.03 1.25 -2.13
C ILE A 99 -5.55 2.24 -3.18
N SER A 100 -4.34 2.73 -2.99
CA SER A 100 -3.69 3.65 -3.90
C SER A 100 -2.59 2.88 -4.64
N SER A 101 -2.86 2.44 -5.83
CA SER A 101 -1.95 1.58 -6.60
C SER A 101 -0.72 2.30 -7.15
N ASN A 102 -0.20 3.27 -6.42
CA ASN A 102 0.82 4.19 -6.97
C ASN A 102 2.23 3.64 -7.02
N ILE A 103 2.56 2.65 -6.21
CA ILE A 103 3.95 2.23 -6.07
C ILE A 103 4.08 0.77 -6.43
N GLY A 104 4.83 0.49 -7.50
CA GLY A 104 5.20 -0.84 -7.93
C GLY A 104 4.15 -1.61 -8.72
N TYR A 105 2.92 -1.14 -8.74
CA TYR A 105 1.81 -1.80 -9.43
C TYR A 105 0.98 -0.78 -10.17
N LYS A 106 1.47 -0.29 -11.30
CA LYS A 106 0.70 0.58 -12.20
C LYS A 106 0.35 -0.17 -13.46
N ASP A 107 -0.50 -1.17 -13.33
CA ASP A 107 -0.76 -1.99 -14.48
C ASP A 107 -2.24 -2.35 -14.48
N ASP A 108 -2.80 -2.45 -15.67
CA ASP A 108 -4.22 -2.75 -15.87
C ASP A 108 -4.63 -4.08 -15.26
N ARG A 109 -3.70 -5.01 -15.13
CA ARG A 109 -3.98 -6.30 -14.51
C ARG A 109 -4.32 -6.16 -13.05
N ILE A 110 -3.66 -5.23 -12.36
CA ILE A 110 -3.92 -4.97 -10.93
C ILE A 110 -5.30 -4.33 -10.76
N LEU A 111 -5.64 -3.35 -11.60
CA LEU A 111 -6.96 -2.74 -11.56
C LEU A 111 -8.05 -3.76 -11.85
N ARG A 112 -7.81 -4.64 -12.81
CA ARG A 112 -8.76 -5.71 -13.13
C ARG A 112 -8.93 -6.68 -11.95
N LEU A 113 -7.84 -7.06 -11.32
CA LEU A 113 -7.89 -7.94 -10.16
C LEU A 113 -8.66 -7.30 -9.01
N LEU A 114 -8.40 -6.02 -8.72
CA LEU A 114 -9.14 -5.29 -7.70
C LEU A 114 -10.63 -5.22 -8.03
N SER A 115 -10.97 -4.96 -9.30
CA SER A 115 -12.37 -4.95 -9.74
C SER A 115 -13.04 -6.29 -9.48
N LEU A 116 -12.35 -7.39 -9.77
CA LEU A 116 -12.86 -8.74 -9.50
C LEU A 116 -13.05 -9.01 -8.01
N MET A 117 -12.30 -8.33 -7.16
CA MET A 117 -12.41 -8.43 -5.71
C MET A 117 -13.45 -7.45 -5.13
N GLY A 118 -14.16 -6.72 -5.97
CA GLY A 118 -15.23 -5.83 -5.54
C GLY A 118 -14.83 -4.37 -5.35
N TYR A 119 -13.61 -4.01 -5.69
CA TYR A 119 -13.14 -2.62 -5.55
C TYR A 119 -13.60 -1.79 -6.74
N LYS A 120 -13.88 -0.52 -6.48
CA LYS A 120 -14.31 0.45 -7.49
C LYS A 120 -13.28 1.56 -7.61
N THR A 121 -13.10 2.07 -8.82
CA THR A 121 -12.24 3.23 -9.06
C THR A 121 -13.05 4.50 -8.82
N ASP A 122 -12.68 5.27 -7.81
CA ASP A 122 -13.38 6.52 -7.48
C ASP A 122 -12.42 7.71 -7.32
N THR A 123 -11.18 7.54 -7.67
CA THR A 123 -10.18 8.61 -7.61
C THR A 123 -9.73 8.98 -9.01
N VAL A 124 -9.70 10.27 -9.30
CA VAL A 124 -9.16 10.80 -10.55
C VAL A 124 -8.04 11.77 -10.23
N SER A 125 -7.00 11.77 -11.05
CA SER A 125 -5.86 12.65 -10.84
C SER A 125 -5.30 13.13 -12.16
N LYS A 126 -4.56 14.23 -12.13
CA LYS A 126 -3.89 14.79 -13.28
C LYS A 126 -2.53 15.32 -12.84
N GLU A 127 -1.49 14.90 -13.52
CA GLU A 127 -0.17 15.49 -13.31
C GLU A 127 -0.12 16.87 -13.99
N LEU A 128 0.48 17.79 -13.30
CA LEU A 128 0.60 19.17 -13.78
C LEU A 128 2.00 19.45 -14.33
#